data_f3db810725146c2beed0ca378df3e863
#
_entry.id   f3db810725146c2beed0ca378df3e863
#
_cell.length_a   1.000
_cell.length_b   1.000
_cell.length_c   1.000
_cell.angle_alpha   90.00
_cell.angle_beta   90.00
_cell.angle_gamma   90.00
#
_symmetry.space_group_name_H-M   'P 1'
#
loop_
_entity.id
_entity.type
_entity.pdbx_description
1 polymer ?
#
loop_
_entity_poly.entity_id
_entity_poly.type
_entity_poly.pdbx_seq_one_letter_code
_entity_poly.pdbx_strand_id
1 'polypeptide(L)'
;MARTSGKGYGRNNVVATGSDSGDQVSVNAWNDDKDAGGMLGFTSSTKTISSGAITPIDTATVAAAEAGTTDNLDFITYSDTMENDILYLFADAGDTITVRHNQSPGAGQSAIITTSAASVTLSETVPLVLQRRSTTFYQIIENSISSVTAGS
;
A
#
# COMPACT_ATOMS: atom_id res chain seq x y z
N MET A 1 -41.29 20.34 21.32
CA MET A 1 -39.82 20.39 21.07
C MET A 1 -39.54 19.77 19.72
N ALA A 2 -39.08 20.55 18.78
CA ALA A 2 -38.68 20.01 17.49
C ALA A 2 -37.45 19.13 17.68
N ARG A 3 -37.54 17.87 17.28
CA ARG A 3 -36.38 17.01 17.17
C ARG A 3 -35.46 17.60 16.12
N THR A 4 -34.29 17.99 16.51
CA THR A 4 -33.24 18.33 15.56
C THR A 4 -33.02 17.12 14.66
N SER A 5 -33.29 17.28 13.40
CA SER A 5 -32.96 16.27 12.39
C SER A 5 -31.50 15.95 12.47
N GLY A 6 -31.19 14.71 12.33
CA GLY A 6 -29.81 14.29 12.38
C GLY A 6 -29.40 13.58 13.68
N LYS A 7 -30.22 13.62 14.69
CA LYS A 7 -30.00 12.78 15.86
C LYS A 7 -30.58 11.38 15.64
N GLY A 8 -29.79 10.46 15.50
CA GLY A 8 -30.18 9.08 15.44
C GLY A 8 -29.45 8.36 14.35
N TYR A 9 -30.13 7.92 13.45
CA TYR A 9 -29.66 6.88 12.55
C TYR A 9 -29.13 7.38 11.21
N GLY A 10 -29.02 8.67 11.07
CA GLY A 10 -28.54 9.26 9.83
C GLY A 10 -27.03 9.39 9.83
N ARG A 11 -26.43 8.89 8.80
CA ARG A 11 -25.04 9.18 8.48
C ARG A 11 -24.76 10.66 8.31
N ASN A 12 -25.77 11.39 7.97
CA ASN A 12 -25.77 12.84 7.85
C ASN A 12 -25.79 13.57 9.18
N ASN A 13 -25.72 12.85 10.26
CA ASN A 13 -25.54 13.45 11.54
C ASN A 13 -24.12 13.83 11.84
N VAL A 14 -23.29 13.49 11.02
CA VAL A 14 -21.97 14.00 11.10
C VAL A 14 -22.02 15.40 10.59
N VAL A 15 -22.09 16.23 11.51
CA VAL A 15 -22.16 17.63 11.25
C VAL A 15 -20.85 18.04 10.67
N ALA A 16 -20.97 18.43 9.49
CA ALA A 16 -20.01 19.30 8.91
C ALA A 16 -20.01 20.65 9.62
N THR A 17 -19.54 20.69 10.82
CA THR A 17 -19.27 21.97 11.49
C THR A 17 -17.83 22.39 11.34
N GLY A 18 -17.10 21.73 10.48
CA GLY A 18 -15.75 22.16 10.13
C GLY A 18 -14.70 21.98 11.22
N SER A 19 -15.04 21.40 12.33
CA SER A 19 -14.05 21.04 13.34
C SER A 19 -14.23 19.59 13.73
N ASP A 20 -13.58 18.72 12.98
CA ASP A 20 -13.32 17.39 13.47
C ASP A 20 -12.37 17.52 14.65
N SER A 21 -12.85 17.25 15.84
CA SER A 21 -11.95 16.96 16.94
C SER A 21 -11.30 15.63 16.59
N GLY A 22 -10.01 15.59 16.50
CA GLY A 22 -9.14 14.56 15.91
C GLY A 22 -9.42 13.07 16.11
N ASP A 23 -10.54 12.72 16.71
CA ASP A 23 -10.93 11.35 17.01
C ASP A 23 -12.09 10.83 16.15
N GLN A 24 -12.61 11.66 15.25
CA GLN A 24 -13.75 11.27 14.41
C GLN A 24 -13.33 11.24 12.95
N VAL A 25 -13.65 10.16 12.31
CA VAL A 25 -13.53 10.08 10.85
C VAL A 25 -14.43 11.15 10.25
N SER A 26 -13.85 12.11 9.55
CA SER A 26 -14.59 13.15 8.86
C SER A 26 -15.60 12.52 7.90
N VAL A 27 -16.82 13.00 7.91
CA VAL A 27 -17.84 12.57 6.93
C VAL A 27 -17.41 12.92 5.52
N ASN A 28 -16.67 13.98 5.39
CA ASN A 28 -16.15 14.38 4.09
C ASN A 28 -15.13 13.38 3.60
N ALA A 29 -14.18 12.96 4.45
CA ALA A 29 -13.24 11.90 4.11
C ALA A 29 -13.97 10.58 3.73
N TRP A 30 -15.03 10.25 4.46
CA TRP A 30 -15.85 9.11 4.14
C TRP A 30 -16.66 9.25 2.84
N ASN A 31 -17.13 10.46 2.55
CA ASN A 31 -17.91 10.74 1.34
C ASN A 31 -16.99 10.92 0.13
N ASP A 32 -15.85 11.51 0.30
CA ASP A 32 -14.85 11.64 -0.77
C ASP A 32 -14.41 10.28 -1.29
N ASP A 33 -14.22 9.32 -0.40
CA ASP A 33 -13.94 7.93 -0.78
C ASP A 33 -15.10 7.26 -1.53
N LYS A 34 -16.32 7.73 -1.31
CA LYS A 34 -17.51 7.22 -2.01
C LYS A 34 -17.75 7.85 -3.36
N ASP A 35 -17.39 9.09 -3.54
CA ASP A 35 -17.54 9.80 -4.80
C ASP A 35 -16.65 9.20 -5.90
N ALA A 36 -15.63 8.46 -5.51
CA ALA A 36 -14.80 7.66 -6.41
C ALA A 36 -15.45 6.32 -6.84
N GLY A 37 -16.77 6.21 -6.81
CA GLY A 37 -17.49 5.05 -7.35
C GLY A 37 -17.86 3.98 -6.34
N GLY A 38 -17.87 4.28 -5.06
CA GLY A 38 -18.35 3.37 -4.01
C GLY A 38 -17.36 2.27 -3.64
N MET A 39 -16.17 2.30 -4.17
CA MET A 39 -15.05 1.47 -3.74
C MET A 39 -14.20 2.23 -2.73
N LEU A 40 -13.73 1.55 -1.70
CA LEU A 40 -12.66 2.07 -0.87
C LEU A 40 -11.42 2.17 -1.75
N GLY A 41 -11.17 3.37 -2.29
CA GLY A 41 -9.96 3.66 -3.04
C GLY A 41 -8.80 3.83 -2.07
N PHE A 42 -7.72 3.09 -2.28
CA PHE A 42 -6.46 3.42 -1.62
C PHE A 42 -5.77 4.51 -2.44
N THR A 43 -5.36 5.58 -1.78
CA THR A 43 -4.44 6.52 -2.39
C THR A 43 -3.13 5.80 -2.71
N SER A 44 -2.60 6.04 -3.88
CA SER A 44 -1.30 5.52 -4.28
C SER A 44 -0.31 6.66 -4.45
N SER A 45 0.94 6.42 -4.09
CA SER A 45 2.03 7.34 -4.34
C SER A 45 3.19 6.64 -5.04
N THR A 46 3.83 7.34 -5.98
CA THR A 46 5.06 6.88 -6.58
C THR A 46 6.25 7.22 -5.70
N LYS A 47 7.11 6.25 -5.46
CA LYS A 47 8.35 6.38 -4.69
C LYS A 47 9.51 5.83 -5.50
N THR A 48 10.50 6.67 -5.70
CA THR A 48 11.75 6.25 -6.34
C THR A 48 12.56 5.40 -5.35
N ILE A 49 13.04 4.26 -5.82
CA ILE A 49 13.98 3.44 -5.07
C ILE A 49 15.27 4.25 -4.87
N SER A 50 15.81 4.24 -3.70
CA SER A 50 17.10 4.84 -3.40
C SER A 50 17.97 3.86 -2.64
N SER A 51 19.10 3.50 -3.24
CA SER A 51 20.03 2.51 -2.67
C SER A 51 19.32 1.19 -2.27
N GLY A 52 18.42 0.73 -3.11
CA GLY A 52 17.66 -0.50 -2.91
C GLY A 52 16.52 -0.41 -1.89
N ALA A 53 16.13 0.78 -1.45
CA ALA A 53 15.07 0.97 -0.47
C ALA A 53 14.01 1.97 -0.95
N ILE A 54 12.77 1.78 -0.47
CA ILE A 54 11.69 2.78 -0.59
C ILE A 54 11.12 3.10 0.78
N THR A 55 10.55 4.30 0.91
CA THR A 55 9.79 4.73 2.09
C THR A 55 8.33 4.95 1.71
N PRO A 56 7.46 3.96 1.86
CA PRO A 56 6.03 4.11 1.62
C PRO A 56 5.42 5.14 2.55
N ILE A 57 4.44 5.88 2.05
CA ILE A 57 3.62 6.80 2.86
C ILE A 57 2.12 6.46 2.74
N ASP A 58 1.77 5.64 1.75
CA ASP A 58 0.40 5.22 1.46
C ASP A 58 0.30 3.69 1.45
N THR A 59 -0.89 3.18 1.64
CA THR A 59 -1.17 1.73 1.58
C THR A 59 -0.84 1.13 0.20
N ALA A 60 -0.99 1.89 -0.87
CA ALA A 60 -0.55 1.52 -2.21
C ALA A 60 0.67 2.37 -2.61
N THR A 61 1.72 1.71 -3.03
CA THR A 61 2.97 2.38 -3.44
C THR A 61 3.41 1.85 -4.80
N VAL A 62 3.71 2.78 -5.69
CA VAL A 62 4.32 2.50 -7.00
C VAL A 62 5.81 2.72 -6.87
N ALA A 63 6.62 1.69 -7.08
CA ALA A 63 8.06 1.74 -7.02
C ALA A 63 8.64 2.10 -8.38
N ALA A 64 9.36 3.22 -8.46
CA ALA A 64 10.08 3.67 -9.63
C ALA A 64 11.58 3.40 -9.48
N ALA A 65 12.26 3.10 -10.57
CA ALA A 65 13.71 2.88 -10.59
C ALA A 65 14.48 4.16 -10.24
N GLU A 66 15.60 4.03 -9.50
CA GLU A 66 16.47 5.14 -9.14
C GLU A 66 17.18 5.74 -10.38
N ALA A 67 17.57 4.87 -11.31
CA ALA A 67 18.19 5.29 -12.55
C ALA A 67 17.84 4.34 -13.70
N GLY A 68 17.50 4.88 -14.84
CA GLY A 68 17.05 4.06 -15.98
C GLY A 68 15.68 3.45 -15.73
N THR A 69 15.47 2.21 -16.16
CA THR A 69 14.19 1.50 -16.09
C THR A 69 14.29 0.14 -15.38
N THR A 70 15.41 -0.14 -14.73
CA THR A 70 15.61 -1.43 -14.03
C THR A 70 16.29 -1.19 -12.70
N ASP A 71 15.70 -1.73 -11.63
CA ASP A 71 16.24 -1.59 -10.29
C ASP A 71 15.90 -2.78 -9.39
N ASN A 72 16.60 -2.86 -8.25
CA ASN A 72 16.33 -3.83 -7.20
C ASN A 72 15.75 -3.15 -5.97
N LEU A 73 14.69 -3.73 -5.44
CA LEU A 73 14.12 -3.34 -4.17
C LEU A 73 14.45 -4.40 -3.11
N ASP A 74 15.28 -4.00 -2.15
CA ASP A 74 15.78 -4.86 -1.08
C ASP A 74 15.06 -4.66 0.23
N PHE A 75 14.68 -3.40 0.48
CA PHE A 75 14.23 -2.96 1.78
C PHE A 75 13.05 -2.01 1.68
N ILE A 76 12.25 -2.04 2.72
CA ILE A 76 11.27 -1.00 3.00
C ILE A 76 11.75 -0.23 4.21
N THR A 77 12.01 1.06 4.02
CA THR A 77 12.29 1.99 5.11
C THR A 77 10.96 2.45 5.70
N TYR A 78 10.81 2.36 6.99
CA TYR A 78 9.59 2.79 7.67
C TYR A 78 9.94 3.76 8.80
N SER A 79 9.20 4.86 8.89
CA SER A 79 9.25 5.73 10.05
C SER A 79 8.04 5.53 10.96
N ASP A 80 6.87 5.25 10.36
CA ASP A 80 5.58 5.32 11.06
C ASP A 80 4.62 4.17 10.77
N THR A 81 5.02 3.13 10.03
CA THR A 81 4.14 1.99 9.78
C THR A 81 3.96 1.17 11.05
N MET A 82 2.71 0.91 11.40
CA MET A 82 2.35 0.08 12.54
C MET A 82 2.51 -1.41 12.21
N GLU A 83 2.65 -2.22 13.24
CA GLU A 83 2.62 -3.67 13.08
C GLU A 83 1.27 -4.11 12.49
N ASN A 84 1.32 -5.05 11.55
CA ASN A 84 0.21 -5.55 10.74
C ASN A 84 -0.26 -4.65 9.60
N ASP A 85 0.38 -3.53 9.35
CA ASP A 85 0.09 -2.73 8.16
C ASP A 85 0.25 -3.55 6.88
N ILE A 86 -0.65 -3.30 5.94
CA ILE A 86 -0.63 -3.92 4.62
C ILE A 86 -0.14 -2.91 3.60
N LEU A 87 0.79 -3.33 2.76
CA LEU A 87 1.33 -2.56 1.66
C LEU A 87 1.05 -3.26 0.33
N TYR A 88 0.45 -2.54 -0.60
CA TYR A 88 0.28 -2.94 -1.99
C TYR A 88 1.39 -2.29 -2.82
N LEU A 89 2.24 -3.09 -3.42
CA LEU A 89 3.43 -2.63 -4.11
C LEU A 89 3.33 -2.96 -5.60
N PHE A 90 3.50 -1.94 -6.45
CA PHE A 90 3.46 -2.02 -7.91
C PHE A 90 4.78 -1.53 -8.49
N ALA A 91 5.07 -1.90 -9.73
CA ALA A 91 6.12 -1.23 -10.52
C ALA A 91 5.55 0.04 -11.17
N ASP A 92 6.40 1.05 -11.37
CA ASP A 92 6.06 2.19 -12.22
C ASP A 92 6.04 1.78 -13.71
N ALA A 93 5.27 2.51 -14.49
CA ALA A 93 5.04 2.20 -15.89
C ALA A 93 6.36 2.21 -16.68
N GLY A 94 6.67 1.09 -17.32
CA GLY A 94 7.90 0.91 -18.07
C GLY A 94 9.11 0.49 -17.25
N ASP A 95 8.98 0.39 -15.92
CA ASP A 95 10.06 -0.05 -15.04
C ASP A 95 10.04 -1.56 -14.78
N THR A 96 11.21 -2.14 -14.65
CA THR A 96 11.41 -3.52 -14.21
C THR A 96 12.03 -3.52 -12.82
N ILE A 97 11.21 -3.67 -11.82
CA ILE A 97 11.64 -3.68 -10.41
C ILE A 97 11.67 -5.12 -9.89
N THR A 98 12.84 -5.54 -9.41
CA THR A 98 13.02 -6.85 -8.79
C THR A 98 13.07 -6.70 -7.27
N VAL A 99 12.06 -7.22 -6.58
CA VAL A 99 12.06 -7.34 -5.13
C VAL A 99 12.95 -8.52 -4.74
N ARG A 100 14.04 -8.25 -4.01
CA ARG A 100 14.97 -9.30 -3.60
C ARG A 100 14.58 -9.89 -2.25
N HIS A 101 14.50 -11.22 -2.24
CA HIS A 101 14.13 -11.96 -1.03
C HIS A 101 15.19 -11.86 0.06
N ASN A 102 14.76 -11.58 1.28
CA ASN A 102 15.50 -11.72 2.55
C ASN A 102 16.90 -11.09 2.55
N GLN A 103 17.01 -9.86 2.09
CA GLN A 103 18.25 -9.11 2.19
C GLN A 103 18.48 -8.65 3.64
N SER A 104 19.74 -8.44 4.04
CA SER A 104 20.10 -7.99 5.39
C SER A 104 19.86 -6.49 5.54
N PRO A 105 18.84 -6.06 6.31
CA PRO A 105 18.48 -4.65 6.43
C PRO A 105 19.43 -3.89 7.34
N GLY A 106 19.62 -2.60 7.06
CA GLY A 106 20.24 -1.65 7.94
C GLY A 106 19.26 -1.11 9.01
N ALA A 107 19.75 -0.19 9.83
CA ALA A 107 18.91 0.47 10.83
C ALA A 107 17.75 1.22 10.16
N GLY A 108 16.53 1.06 10.66
CA GLY A 108 15.32 1.68 10.13
C GLY A 108 14.78 1.06 8.84
N GLN A 109 15.34 -0.06 8.41
CA GLN A 109 14.91 -0.80 7.23
C GLN A 109 14.32 -2.16 7.61
N SER A 110 13.43 -2.66 6.79
CA SER A 110 12.83 -4.00 6.89
C SER A 110 13.20 -4.84 5.68
N ALA A 111 13.58 -6.09 5.93
CA ALA A 111 13.69 -7.09 4.88
C ALA A 111 12.32 -7.44 4.29
N ILE A 112 12.31 -7.95 3.06
CA ILE A 112 11.12 -8.43 2.38
C ILE A 112 11.24 -9.95 2.25
N ILE A 113 10.26 -10.68 2.78
CA ILE A 113 10.17 -12.14 2.69
C ILE A 113 9.07 -12.49 1.70
N THR A 114 9.46 -13.04 0.58
CA THR A 114 8.54 -13.56 -0.45
C THR A 114 8.11 -14.98 -0.15
N THR A 115 6.92 -15.39 -0.56
CA THR A 115 6.40 -16.75 -0.33
C THR A 115 7.19 -17.81 -1.08
N SER A 116 7.73 -17.48 -2.24
CA SER A 116 8.56 -18.37 -3.05
C SER A 116 9.98 -18.57 -2.53
N ALA A 117 10.40 -17.83 -1.50
CA ALA A 117 11.78 -17.74 -1.04
C ALA A 117 12.79 -17.34 -2.16
N ALA A 118 12.30 -16.69 -3.20
CA ALA A 118 13.07 -16.19 -4.33
C ALA A 118 12.72 -14.74 -4.64
N SER A 119 13.52 -14.04 -5.41
CA SER A 119 13.21 -12.71 -5.88
C SER A 119 11.99 -12.70 -6.80
N VAL A 120 11.21 -11.63 -6.75
CA VAL A 120 9.97 -11.45 -7.51
C VAL A 120 10.03 -10.16 -8.30
N THR A 121 9.68 -10.19 -9.58
CA THR A 121 9.52 -8.97 -10.37
C THR A 121 8.13 -8.37 -10.12
N LEU A 122 8.08 -7.08 -9.83
CA LEU A 122 6.83 -6.36 -9.67
C LEU A 122 6.10 -6.21 -11.01
N SER A 123 4.79 -6.17 -10.92
CA SER A 123 3.91 -5.84 -12.04
C SER A 123 3.38 -4.41 -11.90
N GLU A 124 3.10 -3.76 -13.02
CA GLU A 124 2.42 -2.47 -13.06
C GLU A 124 0.93 -2.58 -12.66
N THR A 125 0.33 -3.76 -12.82
CA THR A 125 -1.12 -3.94 -12.69
C THR A 125 -1.54 -4.90 -11.59
N VAL A 126 -0.64 -5.78 -11.14
CA VAL A 126 -0.92 -6.78 -10.10
C VAL A 126 -0.01 -6.52 -8.91
N PRO A 127 -0.55 -6.15 -7.75
CA PRO A 127 0.27 -5.79 -6.60
C PRO A 127 0.98 -7.01 -5.99
N LEU A 128 2.20 -6.80 -5.54
CA LEU A 128 2.79 -7.62 -4.50
C LEU A 128 2.22 -7.15 -3.17
N VAL A 129 1.50 -8.01 -2.47
CA VAL A 129 0.84 -7.66 -1.20
C VAL A 129 1.71 -8.12 -0.04
N LEU A 130 2.15 -7.16 0.76
CA LEU A 130 3.03 -7.37 1.89
C LEU A 130 2.31 -7.02 3.19
N GLN A 131 2.60 -7.76 4.27
CA GLN A 131 2.20 -7.42 5.62
C GLN A 131 3.43 -7.24 6.50
N ARG A 132 3.47 -6.15 7.24
CA ARG A 132 4.51 -5.93 8.22
C ARG A 132 4.25 -6.76 9.47
N ARG A 133 5.28 -7.49 9.91
CA ARG A 133 5.30 -8.19 11.20
C ARG A 133 6.62 -7.87 11.89
N SER A 134 6.55 -7.18 13.02
CA SER A 134 7.73 -6.68 13.70
C SER A 134 8.61 -5.82 12.76
N THR A 135 9.80 -6.22 12.46
CA THR A 135 10.77 -5.51 11.61
C THR A 135 10.88 -6.07 10.20
N THR A 136 9.90 -6.86 9.74
CA THR A 136 9.98 -7.58 8.47
C THR A 136 8.65 -7.46 7.72
N PHE A 137 8.73 -7.31 6.40
CA PHE A 137 7.58 -7.39 5.51
C PHE A 137 7.49 -8.79 4.90
N TYR A 138 6.34 -9.40 5.06
CA TYR A 138 6.03 -10.74 4.54
C TYR A 138 5.01 -10.64 3.41
N GLN A 139 5.29 -11.28 2.29
CA GLN A 139 4.29 -11.48 1.26
C GLN A 139 3.16 -12.36 1.80
N ILE A 140 1.92 -11.88 1.71
CA ILE A 140 0.75 -12.59 2.26
C ILE A 140 -0.15 -13.21 1.19
N ILE A 141 0.03 -12.82 -0.07
CA ILE A 141 -0.69 -13.37 -1.22
C ILE A 141 0.34 -13.82 -2.24
N GLU A 142 0.25 -15.07 -2.65
CA GLU A 142 1.05 -15.53 -3.78
C GLU A 142 0.56 -14.84 -5.06
N ASN A 143 1.47 -14.20 -5.76
CA ASN A 143 1.20 -13.73 -7.11
C ASN A 143 1.17 -14.96 -8.04
N SER A 144 0.10 -15.75 -7.94
CA SER A 144 -0.13 -16.82 -8.89
C SER A 144 -0.62 -16.25 -10.21
N ILE A 145 0.27 -15.55 -10.93
CA ILE A 145 0.24 -15.61 -12.37
C ILE A 145 1.06 -16.84 -12.74
N SER A 146 0.59 -17.97 -12.33
CA SER A 146 0.87 -19.21 -13.00
C SER A 146 0.40 -18.99 -14.42
N SER A 147 1.30 -19.03 -15.39
CA SER A 147 0.93 -19.11 -16.79
C SER A 147 -0.05 -20.29 -16.91
N VAL A 148 -1.32 -19.96 -17.07
CA VAL A 148 -2.28 -20.95 -17.57
C VAL A 148 -1.84 -21.21 -18.99
N THR A 149 -1.03 -22.24 -19.15
CA THR A 149 -0.80 -22.82 -20.47
C THR A 149 -2.16 -23.35 -20.87
N ALA A 150 -2.82 -22.63 -21.77
CA ALA A 150 -4.04 -23.11 -22.38
C ALA A 150 -3.71 -24.46 -23.00
N GLY A 151 -4.26 -25.51 -22.43
CA GLY A 151 -4.16 -26.84 -22.99
C GLY A 151 -4.79 -26.80 -24.38
N SER A 152 -4.02 -27.20 -25.36
CA SER A 152 -4.44 -27.47 -26.73
C SER A 152 -5.37 -28.66 -26.79
#